data_d34eb1a7b510341596106dc4d162ba96
#
_entry.id   d34eb1a7b510341596106dc4d162ba96
#
_cell.length_a   1.000
_cell.length_b   1.000
_cell.length_c   1.000
_cell.angle_alpha   90.00
_cell.angle_beta   90.00
_cell.angle_gamma   90.00
#
_symmetry.space_group_name_H-M   'P 1'
#
loop_
_entity.id
_entity.type
_entity.pdbx_description
1 polymer ?
#
loop_
_entity_poly.entity_id
_entity_poly.type
_entity_poly.pdbx_seq_one_letter_code
_entity_poly.pdbx_strand_id
1 'polypeptide(L)'
;MITSIDIDSSEALADGRIFGAAGAYVRMVGSAYGEVDQGHPGNSGIADIDKAACNGRGKVEYAADVFILRPADPAKGNGRILHEVNNRGHKRLFCRLAGGAEDQNEMRDMDGLGTAFLLTQGYTVVWSGWDATVPRNNARLSIDVPVATENGRSIVSPMRDELVTGTRDHKSDEFRLTYGAASLDKSKAHLTVRRYQSDAPKAIPEDDWGFVDARTIRLLPAGTKPQLGSLYELRFLASNPLVLGLGYAATRDIISYLRYEPAGKELLGGAISHTLSIGFSQSGRFLRDFTAQGFNKDETGQRVFDGLLAHTGGSGRVFFNQRFGQPNRTGSRHQDHDKPESVFPFSTASLTNPISGETASLFPGDPTDPLMMSTNTSTEYWQKGASLIHTDPMGTADVALPDNSRVYLIAGTQHNAHSGAADALGPCANPRNPHSPMPVLRALLAALDEWVVNGRPPPDSCVPLLADSGLVTPDMFAFPAIPGAKVPSGMNEIGPLNDWLDPKTPTQFYRPLVPAIDADGNETGGVRLPDIIAPLATYTGWNIFKAPLPDGELADRDGSCLPFAATPEAAQQAGDPRPSIAERYQNRAAYVAMVKAAADDLVRQRLLLPEDATAYVDKAKADPRLGA
;
A
#
# COMPACT_ATOMS: atom_id res chain seq x y z
N MET A 1 -15.49 -19.07 -11.28
CA MET A 1 -14.38 -20.03 -10.97
C MET A 1 -13.44 -20.13 -12.16
N ILE A 2 -12.17 -20.54 -11.95
CA ILE A 2 -11.19 -20.76 -13.03
C ILE A 2 -11.57 -21.96 -13.88
N THR A 3 -11.49 -21.82 -15.19
CA THR A 3 -11.71 -22.88 -16.18
C THR A 3 -10.41 -23.52 -16.63
N SER A 4 -9.33 -22.75 -16.78
CA SER A 4 -7.97 -23.24 -17.05
C SER A 4 -6.91 -22.24 -16.60
N ILE A 5 -5.69 -22.74 -16.38
CA ILE A 5 -4.47 -21.92 -16.30
C ILE A 5 -3.51 -22.44 -17.35
N ASP A 6 -3.21 -21.64 -18.35
CA ASP A 6 -2.33 -21.95 -19.44
C ASP A 6 -0.95 -21.33 -19.18
N ILE A 7 0.08 -22.18 -19.13
CA ILE A 7 1.46 -21.74 -18.86
C ILE A 7 2.21 -21.53 -20.18
N ASP A 8 2.56 -20.28 -20.46
CA ASP A 8 3.30 -19.87 -21.66
C ASP A 8 4.80 -20.20 -21.56
N SER A 9 5.38 -20.09 -20.36
CA SER A 9 6.77 -20.44 -20.10
C SER A 9 6.98 -21.08 -18.73
N SER A 10 7.83 -22.08 -18.68
CA SER A 10 8.26 -22.77 -17.46
C SER A 10 9.76 -23.03 -17.54
N GLU A 11 10.53 -22.40 -16.66
CA GLU A 11 12.00 -22.44 -16.72
C GLU A 11 12.63 -22.52 -15.33
N ALA A 12 13.87 -23.00 -15.25
CA ALA A 12 14.62 -23.00 -13.99
C ALA A 12 14.89 -21.56 -13.53
N LEU A 13 14.55 -21.23 -12.29
CA LEU A 13 14.80 -19.92 -11.71
C LEU A 13 16.29 -19.75 -11.40
N ALA A 14 16.86 -18.58 -11.76
CA ALA A 14 18.27 -18.23 -11.52
C ALA A 14 19.23 -19.37 -11.91
N ASP A 15 19.07 -19.88 -13.14
CA ASP A 15 19.89 -20.96 -13.72
C ASP A 15 19.93 -22.24 -12.85
N GLY A 16 18.84 -22.54 -12.15
CA GLY A 16 18.74 -23.73 -11.29
C GLY A 16 19.44 -23.60 -9.94
N ARG A 17 19.69 -22.38 -9.47
CA ARG A 17 20.27 -22.11 -8.15
C ARG A 17 19.50 -22.81 -7.02
N ILE A 18 20.24 -23.29 -6.04
CA ILE A 18 19.69 -23.93 -4.84
C ILE A 18 19.40 -22.87 -3.76
N PHE A 19 18.18 -22.87 -3.23
CA PHE A 19 17.70 -22.00 -2.17
C PHE A 19 17.53 -22.76 -0.86
N GLY A 20 18.63 -22.94 -0.14
CA GLY A 20 18.63 -23.66 1.14
C GLY A 20 18.05 -25.08 1.01
N ALA A 21 17.27 -25.51 2.01
CA ALA A 21 16.62 -26.83 2.03
C ALA A 21 15.53 -26.98 0.98
N ALA A 22 14.93 -25.88 0.50
CA ALA A 22 13.87 -25.89 -0.51
C ALA A 22 14.37 -26.28 -1.93
N GLY A 23 15.69 -26.28 -2.14
CA GLY A 23 16.28 -26.71 -3.42
C GLY A 23 16.14 -25.66 -4.53
N ALA A 24 16.14 -26.14 -5.77
CA ALA A 24 15.91 -25.29 -6.94
C ALA A 24 14.44 -24.89 -7.08
N TYR A 25 14.18 -23.81 -7.83
CA TYR A 25 12.82 -23.33 -8.12
C TYR A 25 12.54 -23.31 -9.62
N VAL A 26 11.26 -23.40 -9.95
CA VAL A 26 10.73 -23.20 -11.30
C VAL A 26 9.98 -21.86 -11.32
N ARG A 27 10.23 -21.08 -12.35
CA ARG A 27 9.53 -19.86 -12.70
C ARG A 27 8.53 -20.18 -13.80
N MET A 28 7.25 -19.87 -13.57
CA MET A 28 6.15 -20.14 -14.49
C MET A 28 5.41 -18.83 -14.77
N VAL A 29 5.11 -18.57 -16.03
CA VAL A 29 4.34 -17.40 -16.48
C VAL A 29 3.25 -17.88 -17.41
N GLY A 30 2.05 -17.34 -17.27
CA GLY A 30 0.91 -17.72 -18.09
C GLY A 30 -0.32 -16.88 -17.83
N SER A 31 -1.47 -17.41 -18.22
CA SER A 31 -2.77 -16.78 -18.08
C SER A 31 -3.79 -17.72 -17.44
N ALA A 32 -4.59 -17.19 -16.51
CA ALA A 32 -5.74 -17.87 -15.93
C ALA A 32 -7.01 -17.37 -16.61
N TYR A 33 -7.83 -18.30 -17.09
CA TYR A 33 -9.13 -18.03 -17.68
C TYR A 33 -10.22 -18.43 -16.67
N GLY A 34 -11.15 -17.51 -16.43
CA GLY A 34 -12.21 -17.72 -15.46
C GLY A 34 -13.55 -17.20 -15.94
N GLU A 35 -14.59 -17.70 -15.30
CA GLU A 35 -15.96 -17.26 -15.52
C GLU A 35 -16.72 -17.20 -14.19
N VAL A 36 -17.58 -16.21 -14.04
CA VAL A 36 -18.44 -16.03 -12.86
C VAL A 36 -19.90 -16.04 -13.24
N ASP A 37 -20.73 -16.60 -12.37
CA ASP A 37 -22.18 -16.58 -12.48
C ASP A 37 -22.71 -15.27 -11.89
N GLN A 38 -23.41 -14.46 -12.70
CA GLN A 38 -24.02 -13.21 -12.24
C GLN A 38 -25.07 -13.43 -11.13
N GLY A 39 -25.75 -14.58 -11.15
CA GLY A 39 -26.78 -14.94 -10.18
C GLY A 39 -26.23 -15.50 -8.87
N HIS A 40 -24.93 -15.82 -8.77
CA HIS A 40 -24.36 -16.39 -7.57
C HIS A 40 -24.21 -15.32 -6.47
N PRO A 41 -24.68 -15.58 -5.22
CA PRO A 41 -24.63 -14.59 -4.14
C PRO A 41 -23.24 -14.01 -3.88
N GLY A 42 -22.17 -14.82 -3.98
CA GLY A 42 -20.78 -14.40 -3.81
C GLY A 42 -20.25 -13.45 -4.89
N ASN A 43 -21.01 -13.21 -5.96
CA ASN A 43 -20.68 -12.29 -7.06
C ASN A 43 -21.60 -11.06 -7.09
N SER A 44 -22.69 -11.04 -6.31
CA SER A 44 -23.70 -9.96 -6.30
C SER A 44 -23.12 -8.60 -5.92
N GLY A 45 -21.99 -8.58 -5.18
CA GLY A 45 -21.27 -7.36 -4.82
C GLY A 45 -20.39 -6.78 -5.94
N ILE A 46 -20.24 -7.48 -7.08
CA ILE A 46 -19.43 -6.98 -8.21
C ILE A 46 -20.24 -5.90 -8.96
N ALA A 47 -19.75 -4.68 -8.96
CA ALA A 47 -20.41 -3.56 -9.61
C ALA A 47 -20.61 -3.80 -11.11
N ASP A 48 -21.82 -3.57 -11.60
CA ASP A 48 -22.23 -3.75 -13.00
C ASP A 48 -22.05 -5.18 -13.57
N ILE A 49 -21.95 -6.20 -12.73
CA ILE A 49 -21.83 -7.59 -13.19
C ILE A 49 -23.04 -8.00 -14.05
N ASP A 50 -24.23 -7.51 -13.71
CA ASP A 50 -25.48 -7.72 -14.43
C ASP A 50 -25.52 -7.03 -15.81
N LYS A 51 -24.58 -6.14 -16.09
CA LYS A 51 -24.41 -5.38 -17.34
C LYS A 51 -23.26 -5.88 -18.20
N ALA A 52 -22.52 -6.87 -17.72
CA ALA A 52 -21.45 -7.53 -18.47
C ALA A 52 -22.01 -8.51 -19.48
N ALA A 53 -21.34 -8.64 -20.63
CA ALA A 53 -21.69 -9.66 -21.62
C ALA A 53 -21.44 -11.06 -21.04
N CYS A 54 -22.39 -11.97 -21.29
CA CYS A 54 -22.28 -13.37 -20.93
C CYS A 54 -21.87 -14.23 -22.12
N ASN A 55 -21.13 -15.31 -21.85
CA ASN A 55 -20.84 -16.35 -22.81
C ASN A 55 -22.07 -17.27 -23.06
N GLY A 56 -21.88 -18.29 -23.91
CA GLY A 56 -22.95 -19.24 -24.25
C GLY A 56 -23.47 -20.08 -23.07
N ARG A 57 -22.80 -20.02 -21.91
CA ARG A 57 -23.23 -20.68 -20.65
C ARG A 57 -23.92 -19.69 -19.69
N GLY A 58 -24.14 -18.44 -20.12
CA GLY A 58 -24.74 -17.41 -19.28
C GLY A 58 -23.80 -16.85 -18.21
N LYS A 59 -22.48 -16.98 -18.36
CA LYS A 59 -21.47 -16.55 -17.39
C LYS A 59 -20.59 -15.44 -17.94
N VAL A 60 -20.08 -14.55 -17.07
CA VAL A 60 -19.16 -13.47 -17.41
C VAL A 60 -17.74 -13.98 -17.37
N GLU A 61 -17.01 -13.80 -18.48
CA GLU A 61 -15.63 -14.26 -18.63
C GLU A 61 -14.61 -13.17 -18.26
N TYR A 62 -13.45 -13.62 -17.77
CA TYR A 62 -12.26 -12.81 -17.56
C TYR A 62 -10.98 -13.62 -17.83
N ALA A 63 -9.87 -12.92 -18.10
CA ALA A 63 -8.56 -13.54 -18.22
C ALA A 63 -7.53 -12.72 -17.45
N ALA A 64 -6.75 -13.35 -16.56
CA ALA A 64 -5.76 -12.70 -15.71
C ALA A 64 -4.37 -13.28 -15.94
N ASP A 65 -3.35 -12.40 -16.02
CA ASP A 65 -1.96 -12.83 -16.02
C ASP A 65 -1.63 -13.55 -14.71
N VAL A 66 -0.85 -14.63 -14.78
CA VAL A 66 -0.38 -15.41 -13.62
C VAL A 66 1.13 -15.58 -13.67
N PHE A 67 1.76 -15.41 -12.52
CA PHE A 67 3.19 -15.64 -12.32
C PHE A 67 3.41 -16.47 -11.06
N ILE A 68 4.16 -17.57 -11.18
CA ILE A 68 4.37 -18.52 -10.09
C ILE A 68 5.87 -18.84 -9.96
N LEU A 69 6.38 -18.78 -8.73
CA LEU A 69 7.65 -19.38 -8.35
C LEU A 69 7.36 -20.55 -7.39
N ARG A 70 7.74 -21.76 -7.77
CA ARG A 70 7.53 -22.93 -6.90
C ARG A 70 8.80 -23.78 -6.79
N PRO A 71 8.98 -24.52 -5.70
CA PRO A 71 10.04 -25.53 -5.61
C PRO A 71 10.00 -26.47 -6.83
N ALA A 72 11.16 -26.76 -7.41
CA ALA A 72 11.27 -27.70 -8.53
C ALA A 72 10.91 -29.13 -8.07
N ASP A 73 11.29 -29.47 -6.84
CA ASP A 73 10.85 -30.66 -6.11
C ASP A 73 9.79 -30.23 -5.08
N PRO A 74 8.49 -30.51 -5.33
CA PRO A 74 7.41 -30.09 -4.45
C PRO A 74 7.54 -30.61 -3.01
N ALA A 75 8.19 -31.78 -2.83
CA ALA A 75 8.41 -32.37 -1.50
C ALA A 75 9.36 -31.53 -0.63
N LYS A 76 10.14 -30.63 -1.22
CA LYS A 76 11.01 -29.68 -0.51
C LYS A 76 10.37 -28.33 -0.21
N GLY A 77 9.18 -28.09 -0.74
CA GLY A 77 8.36 -26.95 -0.40
C GLY A 77 7.72 -27.07 0.98
N ASN A 78 7.27 -25.94 1.52
CA ASN A 78 6.55 -25.92 2.80
C ASN A 78 5.04 -26.20 2.68
N GLY A 79 4.55 -26.49 1.45
CA GLY A 79 3.13 -26.77 1.18
C GLY A 79 2.22 -25.54 1.30
N ARG A 80 2.74 -24.33 1.17
CA ARG A 80 2.00 -23.06 1.36
C ARG A 80 2.13 -22.17 0.14
N ILE A 81 1.04 -21.48 -0.19
CA ILE A 81 1.06 -20.37 -1.11
C ILE A 81 1.28 -19.07 -0.30
N LEU A 82 2.25 -18.27 -0.72
CA LEU A 82 2.34 -16.85 -0.40
C LEU A 82 1.94 -16.06 -1.65
N HIS A 83 0.76 -15.48 -1.64
CA HIS A 83 0.29 -14.61 -2.70
C HIS A 83 0.68 -13.17 -2.41
N GLU A 84 1.24 -12.45 -3.39
CA GLU A 84 1.32 -11.00 -3.32
C GLU A 84 0.27 -10.38 -4.23
N VAL A 85 -0.58 -9.53 -3.68
CA VAL A 85 -1.36 -8.60 -4.50
C VAL A 85 -0.38 -7.61 -5.12
N ASN A 86 -0.17 -7.69 -6.43
CA ASN A 86 0.76 -6.80 -7.11
C ASN A 86 0.32 -5.33 -7.04
N ASN A 87 1.27 -4.40 -7.01
CA ASN A 87 1.01 -2.97 -6.93
C ASN A 87 1.08 -2.33 -8.33
N ARG A 88 -0.06 -1.99 -8.92
CA ARG A 88 -0.16 -1.47 -10.30
C ARG A 88 0.56 -2.37 -11.31
N GLY A 89 0.38 -3.68 -11.19
CA GLY A 89 1.01 -4.69 -12.01
C GLY A 89 2.46 -5.03 -11.63
N HIS A 90 3.08 -4.29 -10.70
CA HIS A 90 4.45 -4.54 -10.25
C HIS A 90 4.50 -5.52 -9.08
N LYS A 91 5.42 -6.46 -9.15
CA LYS A 91 5.79 -7.36 -8.06
C LYS A 91 6.72 -6.62 -7.09
N ARG A 92 6.34 -6.49 -5.83
CA ARG A 92 7.08 -5.72 -4.81
C ARG A 92 7.65 -6.59 -3.68
N LEU A 93 7.26 -7.84 -3.60
CA LEU A 93 7.56 -8.72 -2.48
C LEU A 93 9.06 -8.85 -2.22
N PHE A 94 9.84 -9.20 -3.26
CA PHE A 94 11.27 -9.41 -3.10
C PHE A 94 12.05 -8.12 -2.91
N CYS A 95 11.72 -7.05 -3.62
CA CYS A 95 12.40 -5.76 -3.41
C CYS A 95 12.12 -5.21 -2.02
N ARG A 96 10.97 -5.49 -1.43
CA ARG A 96 10.63 -5.04 -0.07
C ARG A 96 11.23 -5.94 1.01
N LEU A 97 11.00 -7.23 0.95
CA LEU A 97 11.38 -8.14 2.04
C LEU A 97 12.79 -8.74 1.88
N ALA A 98 13.34 -8.78 0.68
CA ALA A 98 14.60 -9.44 0.39
C ALA A 98 15.68 -8.54 -0.23
N GLY A 99 15.39 -7.24 -0.41
CA GLY A 99 16.36 -6.29 -0.98
C GLY A 99 16.65 -6.49 -2.47
N GLY A 100 15.75 -7.13 -3.22
CA GLY A 100 15.83 -7.22 -4.67
C GLY A 100 15.63 -5.86 -5.35
N ALA A 101 16.00 -5.73 -6.61
CA ALA A 101 15.86 -4.51 -7.38
C ALA A 101 14.37 -4.17 -7.64
N GLU A 102 14.01 -2.89 -7.58
CA GLU A 102 12.61 -2.45 -7.63
C GLU A 102 11.91 -2.67 -8.97
N ASP A 103 12.64 -2.65 -10.07
CA ASP A 103 12.08 -2.70 -11.43
C ASP A 103 12.15 -4.11 -12.08
N GLN A 104 12.52 -5.13 -11.30
CA GLN A 104 12.68 -6.51 -11.76
C GLN A 104 11.37 -7.30 -11.70
N ASN A 105 10.42 -7.00 -12.59
CA ASN A 105 9.16 -7.75 -12.68
C ASN A 105 9.32 -9.16 -13.24
N GLU A 106 10.38 -9.43 -13.98
CA GLU A 106 10.67 -10.74 -14.60
C GLU A 106 11.15 -11.79 -13.58
N MET A 107 11.78 -11.37 -12.48
CA MET A 107 12.31 -12.27 -11.44
C MET A 107 13.13 -13.44 -11.99
N ARG A 108 14.10 -13.17 -12.90
CA ARG A 108 14.89 -14.23 -13.55
C ARG A 108 16.15 -14.61 -12.77
N ASP A 109 16.71 -13.69 -12.01
CA ASP A 109 18.03 -13.76 -11.39
C ASP A 109 18.03 -13.22 -9.95
N MET A 110 19.20 -13.24 -9.34
CA MET A 110 19.38 -12.78 -7.96
C MET A 110 19.21 -11.28 -7.79
N ASP A 111 19.37 -10.47 -8.84
CA ASP A 111 19.09 -9.03 -8.76
C ASP A 111 17.62 -8.77 -8.42
N GLY A 112 16.72 -9.54 -9.04
CA GLY A 112 15.29 -9.47 -8.74
C GLY A 112 14.92 -10.11 -7.40
N LEU A 113 15.64 -11.17 -6.98
CA LEU A 113 15.32 -11.98 -5.80
C LEU A 113 15.99 -11.49 -4.51
N GLY A 114 17.06 -10.68 -4.61
CA GLY A 114 17.83 -10.22 -3.47
C GLY A 114 18.38 -11.37 -2.61
N THR A 115 18.10 -11.38 -1.30
CA THR A 115 18.50 -12.47 -0.41
C THR A 115 17.71 -13.77 -0.63
N ALA A 116 16.66 -13.72 -1.45
CA ALA A 116 15.74 -14.83 -1.69
C ALA A 116 15.11 -15.42 -0.39
N PHE A 117 14.96 -14.61 0.64
CA PHE A 117 14.47 -14.99 1.98
C PHE A 117 13.25 -15.93 1.92
N LEU A 118 12.25 -15.62 1.08
CA LEU A 118 11.00 -16.41 0.99
C LEU A 118 11.21 -17.77 0.31
N LEU A 119 12.12 -17.85 -0.66
CA LEU A 119 12.42 -19.09 -1.36
C LEU A 119 13.17 -20.06 -0.43
N THR A 120 14.05 -19.55 0.42
CA THR A 120 14.72 -20.40 1.44
C THR A 120 13.76 -20.96 2.48
N GLN A 121 12.58 -20.32 2.67
CA GLN A 121 11.49 -20.82 3.51
C GLN A 121 10.60 -21.86 2.82
N GLY A 122 10.77 -22.11 1.53
CA GLY A 122 10.04 -23.13 0.77
C GLY A 122 8.65 -22.73 0.27
N TYR A 123 8.30 -21.44 0.26
CA TYR A 123 7.00 -20.99 -0.24
C TYR A 123 6.85 -21.19 -1.74
N THR A 124 5.65 -21.56 -2.17
CA THR A 124 5.17 -21.29 -3.52
C THR A 124 4.67 -19.84 -3.56
N VAL A 125 5.32 -18.99 -4.35
CA VAL A 125 4.96 -17.58 -4.44
C VAL A 125 4.11 -17.35 -5.70
N VAL A 126 2.96 -16.69 -5.54
CA VAL A 126 1.97 -16.49 -6.61
C VAL A 126 1.64 -15.02 -6.74
N TRP A 127 1.54 -14.54 -7.98
CA TRP A 127 0.98 -13.25 -8.35
C TRP A 127 -0.07 -13.45 -9.43
N SER A 128 -1.12 -12.64 -9.40
CA SER A 128 -2.15 -12.62 -10.43
C SER A 128 -2.54 -11.20 -10.81
N GLY A 129 -2.89 -10.97 -12.07
CA GLY A 129 -3.44 -9.71 -12.54
C GLY A 129 -4.80 -9.44 -11.91
N TRP A 130 -5.04 -8.20 -11.45
CA TRP A 130 -6.32 -7.80 -10.84
C TRP A 130 -6.83 -6.44 -11.33
N ASP A 131 -5.97 -5.58 -11.85
CA ASP A 131 -6.27 -4.21 -12.29
C ASP A 131 -6.21 -4.12 -13.82
N ALA A 132 -7.37 -3.97 -14.46
CA ALA A 132 -7.48 -3.84 -15.91
C ALA A 132 -7.07 -2.45 -16.44
N THR A 133 -6.82 -1.48 -15.57
CA THR A 133 -6.38 -0.13 -15.95
C THR A 133 -4.86 -0.02 -16.08
N VAL A 134 -4.13 -1.07 -15.72
CA VAL A 134 -2.66 -1.11 -15.77
C VAL A 134 -2.19 -1.30 -17.21
N PRO A 135 -1.20 -0.52 -17.70
CA PRO A 135 -0.58 -0.75 -19.00
C PRO A 135 0.16 -2.09 -19.05
N ARG A 136 -0.05 -2.88 -20.10
CA ARG A 136 0.68 -4.14 -20.35
C ARG A 136 2.07 -3.85 -20.94
N ASN A 137 2.99 -3.44 -20.07
CA ASN A 137 4.40 -3.22 -20.43
C ASN A 137 5.30 -3.63 -19.26
N ASN A 138 6.59 -3.85 -19.50
CA ASN A 138 7.58 -4.22 -18.49
C ASN A 138 7.16 -5.40 -17.61
N ALA A 139 6.55 -6.44 -18.18
CA ALA A 139 6.04 -7.63 -17.49
C ALA A 139 5.11 -7.29 -16.30
N ARG A 140 4.35 -6.20 -16.38
CA ARG A 140 3.29 -5.88 -15.44
C ARG A 140 2.14 -6.85 -15.60
N LEU A 141 1.58 -7.26 -14.47
CA LEU A 141 0.41 -8.13 -14.43
C LEU A 141 -0.87 -7.31 -14.55
N SER A 142 -1.78 -7.75 -15.39
CA SER A 142 -3.07 -7.13 -15.65
C SER A 142 -4.16 -8.19 -15.78
N ILE A 143 -5.40 -7.76 -15.93
CA ILE A 143 -6.57 -8.60 -16.16
C ILE A 143 -7.38 -8.04 -17.31
N ASP A 144 -7.96 -8.89 -18.13
CA ASP A 144 -8.98 -8.55 -19.12
C ASP A 144 -10.36 -8.77 -18.52
N VAL A 145 -11.16 -7.73 -18.52
CA VAL A 145 -12.55 -7.73 -18.02
C VAL A 145 -13.48 -7.11 -19.04
N PRO A 146 -14.75 -7.50 -19.08
CA PRO A 146 -15.72 -6.93 -20.01
C PRO A 146 -16.03 -5.47 -19.67
N VAL A 147 -16.48 -4.75 -20.70
CA VAL A 147 -17.14 -3.46 -20.58
C VAL A 147 -18.60 -3.69 -20.19
N ALA A 148 -19.09 -2.95 -19.18
CA ALA A 148 -20.51 -2.94 -18.87
C ALA A 148 -21.28 -2.15 -19.93
N THR A 149 -22.44 -2.70 -20.35
CA THR A 149 -23.34 -2.09 -21.33
C THR A 149 -24.79 -2.07 -20.83
N GLU A 150 -25.57 -1.12 -21.30
CA GLU A 150 -26.97 -1.08 -21.01
C GLU A 150 -27.78 -1.30 -22.29
N ASN A 151 -28.52 -2.40 -22.38
CA ASN A 151 -29.22 -2.82 -23.58
C ASN A 151 -28.30 -2.87 -24.83
N GLY A 152 -27.06 -3.35 -24.67
CA GLY A 152 -26.07 -3.43 -25.74
C GLY A 152 -25.46 -2.09 -26.16
N ARG A 153 -25.73 -1.01 -25.42
CA ARG A 153 -25.19 0.32 -25.66
C ARG A 153 -24.16 0.68 -24.59
N SER A 154 -23.18 1.50 -24.99
CA SER A 154 -22.20 2.04 -24.05
C SER A 154 -22.90 2.84 -22.94
N ILE A 155 -22.50 2.57 -21.69
CA ILE A 155 -22.89 3.40 -20.54
C ILE A 155 -22.05 4.67 -20.59
N VAL A 156 -22.72 5.81 -20.50
CA VAL A 156 -22.11 7.15 -20.46
C VAL A 156 -22.52 7.82 -19.16
N SER A 157 -21.55 8.41 -18.45
CA SER A 157 -21.80 9.12 -17.19
C SER A 157 -20.88 10.33 -17.06
N PRO A 158 -21.35 11.43 -16.42
CA PRO A 158 -20.43 12.46 -15.94
C PRO A 158 -19.36 11.85 -15.03
N MET A 159 -18.12 12.28 -15.22
CA MET A 159 -16.99 11.83 -14.42
C MET A 159 -16.00 12.98 -14.24
N ARG A 160 -15.30 12.96 -13.09
CA ARG A 160 -14.13 13.81 -12.82
C ARG A 160 -12.88 12.94 -12.79
N ASP A 161 -11.88 13.30 -13.61
CA ASP A 161 -10.55 12.72 -13.54
C ASP A 161 -9.57 13.74 -12.94
N GLU A 162 -8.84 13.32 -11.92
CA GLU A 162 -7.78 14.10 -11.29
C GLU A 162 -6.45 13.79 -11.96
N LEU A 163 -5.85 14.82 -12.56
CA LEU A 163 -4.63 14.73 -13.33
C LEU A 163 -3.53 15.47 -12.55
N VAL A 164 -2.94 14.79 -11.56
CA VAL A 164 -1.91 15.37 -10.70
C VAL A 164 -0.57 15.37 -11.40
N THR A 165 0.05 16.53 -11.55
CA THR A 165 1.41 16.61 -12.07
C THR A 165 2.39 16.12 -11.01
N GLY A 166 3.21 15.12 -11.38
CA GLY A 166 4.14 14.47 -10.45
C GLY A 166 5.23 15.41 -9.90
N THR A 167 5.96 14.90 -8.92
CA THR A 167 7.09 15.59 -8.28
C THR A 167 8.38 15.54 -9.09
N ARG A 168 8.40 14.76 -10.18
CA ARG A 168 9.55 14.64 -11.09
C ARG A 168 9.07 14.97 -12.49
N ASP A 169 9.73 15.94 -13.13
CA ASP A 169 9.66 16.26 -14.56
C ASP A 169 8.43 15.69 -15.28
N HIS A 170 7.27 16.31 -15.11
CA HIS A 170 6.18 16.08 -16.03
C HIS A 170 6.61 16.66 -17.37
N LYS A 171 7.20 15.85 -18.23
CA LYS A 171 7.80 16.28 -19.50
C LYS A 171 6.77 16.44 -20.60
N SER A 172 5.59 15.83 -20.42
CA SER A 172 4.52 15.83 -21.40
C SER A 172 3.56 17.01 -21.18
N ASP A 173 3.07 17.56 -22.29
CA ASP A 173 1.92 18.47 -22.33
C ASP A 173 0.59 17.69 -22.38
N GLU A 174 0.65 16.34 -22.38
CA GLU A 174 -0.48 15.43 -22.46
C GLU A 174 -0.80 14.77 -21.14
N PHE A 175 -2.08 14.58 -20.89
CA PHE A 175 -2.62 13.81 -19.78
C PHE A 175 -3.46 12.65 -20.30
N ARG A 176 -3.19 11.45 -19.80
CA ARG A 176 -3.97 10.26 -20.12
C ARG A 176 -5.13 10.12 -19.15
N LEU A 177 -6.32 9.98 -19.67
CA LEU A 177 -7.55 9.76 -18.92
C LEU A 177 -7.70 8.29 -18.53
N THR A 178 -8.32 8.04 -17.38
CA THR A 178 -8.62 6.68 -16.91
C THR A 178 -9.65 6.01 -17.81
N TYR A 179 -10.66 6.75 -18.26
CA TYR A 179 -11.69 6.29 -19.20
C TYR A 179 -11.78 7.19 -20.41
N GLY A 180 -12.29 6.63 -21.51
CA GLY A 180 -12.48 7.39 -22.74
C GLY A 180 -13.62 8.39 -22.63
N ALA A 181 -13.43 9.59 -23.18
CA ALA A 181 -14.49 10.56 -23.36
C ALA A 181 -15.52 10.05 -24.37
N ALA A 182 -16.80 10.16 -24.04
CA ALA A 182 -17.91 9.82 -24.93
C ALA A 182 -18.06 10.82 -26.10
N SER A 183 -17.46 12.00 -25.97
CA SER A 183 -17.48 13.07 -26.98
C SER A 183 -16.17 13.86 -26.88
N LEU A 184 -15.61 14.24 -28.03
CA LEU A 184 -14.45 15.16 -28.10
C LEU A 184 -14.87 16.63 -28.20
N ASP A 185 -16.17 16.92 -28.11
CA ASP A 185 -16.73 18.25 -28.06
C ASP A 185 -16.40 18.90 -26.72
N LYS A 186 -15.49 19.89 -26.74
CA LYS A 186 -15.01 20.60 -25.54
C LYS A 186 -16.11 21.33 -24.78
N SER A 187 -17.22 21.70 -25.44
CA SER A 187 -18.37 22.32 -24.77
C SER A 187 -19.04 21.40 -23.72
N LYS A 188 -18.74 20.09 -23.78
CA LYS A 188 -19.22 19.05 -22.84
C LYS A 188 -18.20 18.64 -21.81
N ALA A 189 -17.06 19.34 -21.77
CA ALA A 189 -15.97 19.04 -20.84
C ALA A 189 -15.42 20.34 -20.24
N HIS A 190 -14.95 20.24 -19.01
CA HIS A 190 -14.44 21.40 -18.28
C HIS A 190 -13.14 21.06 -17.59
N LEU A 191 -12.05 21.74 -17.98
CA LEU A 191 -10.72 21.58 -17.39
C LEU A 191 -10.45 22.73 -16.43
N THR A 192 -10.02 22.38 -15.22
CA THR A 192 -9.58 23.37 -14.22
C THR A 192 -8.19 23.03 -13.70
N VAL A 193 -7.55 24.00 -13.08
CA VAL A 193 -6.26 23.82 -12.38
C VAL A 193 -6.29 24.55 -11.05
N ARG A 194 -5.65 23.99 -10.03
CA ARG A 194 -5.36 24.59 -8.74
C ARG A 194 -4.02 24.12 -8.20
N ARG A 195 -3.43 24.93 -7.34
CA ARG A 195 -2.14 24.61 -6.70
C ARG A 195 -2.32 23.74 -5.47
N TYR A 196 -3.23 24.15 -4.59
CA TYR A 196 -3.60 23.46 -3.36
C TYR A 196 -5.05 22.99 -3.45
N GLN A 197 -5.39 21.97 -2.71
CA GLN A 197 -6.77 21.48 -2.65
C GLN A 197 -7.74 22.57 -2.14
N SER A 198 -7.29 23.41 -1.22
CA SER A 198 -8.06 24.52 -0.66
C SER A 198 -8.23 25.71 -1.61
N ASP A 199 -7.46 25.77 -2.70
CA ASP A 199 -7.60 26.84 -3.70
C ASP A 199 -8.90 26.69 -4.48
N ALA A 200 -9.51 27.82 -4.84
CA ALA A 200 -10.60 27.82 -5.81
C ALA A 200 -10.08 27.33 -7.19
N PRO A 201 -10.69 26.29 -7.79
CA PRO A 201 -10.31 25.81 -9.11
C PRO A 201 -10.40 26.93 -10.15
N LYS A 202 -9.34 27.14 -10.94
CA LYS A 202 -9.32 28.11 -12.05
C LYS A 202 -9.62 27.39 -13.35
N ALA A 203 -10.62 27.84 -14.09
CA ALA A 203 -10.92 27.31 -15.40
C ALA A 203 -9.76 27.55 -16.37
N ILE A 204 -9.41 26.56 -17.15
CA ILE A 204 -8.48 26.67 -18.29
C ILE A 204 -9.38 26.97 -19.51
N PRO A 205 -9.11 28.11 -20.24
CA PRO A 205 -9.88 28.47 -21.42
C PRO A 205 -9.93 27.33 -22.45
N GLU A 206 -11.03 27.20 -23.18
CA GLU A 206 -11.18 26.16 -24.19
C GLU A 206 -10.10 26.18 -25.30
N ASP A 207 -9.52 27.35 -25.58
CA ASP A 207 -8.44 27.49 -26.56
C ASP A 207 -7.07 27.04 -26.03
N ASP A 208 -6.92 26.86 -24.70
CA ASP A 208 -5.66 26.50 -24.06
C ASP A 208 -5.52 25.00 -23.80
N TRP A 209 -6.48 24.18 -24.22
CA TRP A 209 -6.40 22.72 -24.16
C TRP A 209 -7.29 22.06 -25.21
N GLY A 210 -7.10 20.75 -25.45
CA GLY A 210 -7.93 19.98 -26.35
C GLY A 210 -7.77 18.48 -26.20
N PHE A 211 -8.74 17.74 -26.75
CA PHE A 211 -8.62 16.29 -26.89
C PHE A 211 -7.64 15.97 -28.04
N VAL A 212 -6.68 15.09 -27.78
CA VAL A 212 -5.84 14.44 -28.79
C VAL A 212 -6.60 13.24 -29.36
N ASP A 213 -7.19 12.47 -28.44
CA ASP A 213 -8.09 11.36 -28.73
C ASP A 213 -9.08 11.19 -27.54
N ALA A 214 -9.89 10.12 -27.57
CA ALA A 214 -10.87 9.90 -26.50
C ALA A 214 -10.22 9.66 -25.12
N ARG A 215 -8.94 9.27 -25.03
CA ARG A 215 -8.23 8.98 -23.78
C ARG A 215 -7.10 9.93 -23.45
N THR A 216 -6.91 10.98 -24.24
CA THR A 216 -5.77 11.89 -24.08
C THR A 216 -6.21 13.32 -24.30
N ILE A 217 -5.91 14.19 -23.32
CA ILE A 217 -6.00 15.64 -23.49
C ILE A 217 -4.59 16.26 -23.53
N ARG A 218 -4.48 17.42 -24.15
CA ARG A 218 -3.23 18.19 -24.27
C ARG A 218 -3.46 19.65 -23.90
N LEU A 219 -2.48 20.26 -23.22
CA LEU A 219 -2.42 21.70 -23.06
C LEU A 219 -1.95 22.38 -24.37
N LEU A 220 -2.45 23.56 -24.65
CA LEU A 220 -2.16 24.29 -25.87
C LEU A 220 -1.47 25.65 -25.56
N PRO A 221 -0.63 26.18 -26.47
CA PRO A 221 -0.12 25.49 -27.67
C PRO A 221 0.69 24.24 -27.32
N ALA A 222 0.83 23.31 -28.26
CA ALA A 222 1.60 22.08 -28.04
C ALA A 222 2.99 22.38 -27.49
N GLY A 223 3.42 21.60 -26.49
CA GLY A 223 4.65 21.85 -25.73
C GLY A 223 4.46 22.72 -24.47
N THR A 224 3.24 23.18 -24.17
CA THR A 224 2.93 23.88 -22.92
C THR A 224 3.09 22.93 -21.75
N LYS A 225 4.09 23.18 -20.89
CA LYS A 225 4.34 22.34 -19.73
C LYS A 225 3.35 22.62 -18.61
N PRO A 226 2.73 21.59 -18.03
CA PRO A 226 1.90 21.77 -16.86
C PRO A 226 2.72 22.25 -15.67
N GLN A 227 2.08 22.99 -14.78
CA GLN A 227 2.71 23.45 -13.54
C GLN A 227 2.96 22.26 -12.62
N LEU A 228 4.20 22.05 -12.24
CA LEU A 228 4.63 20.92 -11.41
C LEU A 228 3.94 20.96 -10.04
N GLY A 229 3.39 19.81 -9.61
CA GLY A 229 2.69 19.64 -8.35
C GLY A 229 1.27 20.25 -8.32
N SER A 230 0.71 20.67 -9.47
CA SER A 230 -0.66 21.17 -9.53
C SER A 230 -1.67 20.05 -9.78
N LEU A 231 -2.89 20.28 -9.31
CA LEU A 231 -4.07 19.46 -9.54
C LEU A 231 -4.81 20.00 -10.75
N TYR A 232 -4.82 19.24 -11.85
CA TYR A 232 -5.71 19.45 -12.97
C TYR A 232 -6.93 18.55 -12.80
N GLU A 233 -8.11 19.07 -13.06
CA GLU A 233 -9.37 18.32 -12.94
C GLU A 233 -10.15 18.46 -14.23
N LEU A 234 -10.38 17.34 -14.89
CA LEU A 234 -11.25 17.29 -16.08
C LEU A 234 -12.61 16.69 -15.66
N ARG A 235 -13.68 17.49 -15.84
CA ARG A 235 -15.07 17.00 -15.80
C ARG A 235 -15.53 16.77 -17.22
N PHE A 236 -16.02 15.58 -17.52
CA PHE A 236 -16.41 15.17 -18.86
C PHE A 236 -17.41 14.02 -18.83
N LEU A 237 -17.98 13.68 -19.97
CA LEU A 237 -18.78 12.48 -20.12
C LEU A 237 -17.85 11.31 -20.46
N ALA A 238 -17.66 10.40 -19.53
CA ALA A 238 -16.89 9.16 -19.73
C ALA A 238 -17.79 8.06 -20.32
N SER A 239 -17.17 7.10 -21.01
CA SER A 239 -17.85 5.98 -21.64
C SER A 239 -17.13 4.65 -21.38
N ASN A 240 -17.87 3.55 -21.56
CA ASN A 240 -17.35 2.19 -21.51
C ASN A 240 -16.74 1.83 -20.14
N PRO A 241 -17.50 1.85 -19.02
CA PRO A 241 -16.99 1.43 -17.72
C PRO A 241 -16.61 -0.05 -17.75
N LEU A 242 -15.45 -0.37 -17.19
CA LEU A 242 -14.97 -1.73 -17.01
C LEU A 242 -15.59 -2.36 -15.76
N VAL A 243 -15.89 -3.65 -15.81
CA VAL A 243 -16.37 -4.42 -14.65
C VAL A 243 -15.15 -4.80 -13.79
N LEU A 244 -14.54 -3.79 -13.15
CA LEU A 244 -13.26 -3.94 -12.44
C LEU A 244 -13.35 -4.92 -11.26
N GLY A 245 -14.48 -5.01 -10.58
CA GLY A 245 -14.68 -5.92 -9.44
C GLY A 245 -14.38 -7.39 -9.76
N LEU A 246 -14.31 -7.77 -11.04
CA LEU A 246 -13.83 -9.08 -11.48
C LEU A 246 -12.37 -9.35 -11.07
N GLY A 247 -11.57 -8.32 -10.76
CA GLY A 247 -10.24 -8.50 -10.20
C GLY A 247 -10.25 -9.12 -8.80
N TYR A 248 -11.27 -8.85 -7.98
CA TYR A 248 -11.47 -9.59 -6.73
C TYR A 248 -11.86 -11.04 -6.98
N ALA A 249 -12.80 -11.28 -7.89
CA ALA A 249 -13.21 -12.63 -8.26
C ALA A 249 -12.04 -13.44 -8.84
N ALA A 250 -11.22 -12.84 -9.71
CA ALA A 250 -10.04 -13.49 -10.27
C ALA A 250 -9.01 -13.88 -9.18
N THR A 251 -8.72 -12.97 -8.25
CA THR A 251 -7.82 -13.27 -7.12
C THR A 251 -8.36 -14.41 -6.27
N ARG A 252 -9.65 -14.36 -5.91
CA ARG A 252 -10.36 -15.42 -5.18
C ARG A 252 -10.25 -16.76 -5.90
N ASP A 253 -10.64 -16.76 -7.17
CA ASP A 253 -10.82 -17.99 -7.95
C ASP A 253 -9.48 -18.63 -8.32
N ILE A 254 -8.43 -17.86 -8.62
CA ILE A 254 -7.09 -18.38 -8.91
C ILE A 254 -6.51 -19.08 -7.68
N ILE A 255 -6.60 -18.45 -6.50
CA ILE A 255 -6.07 -19.07 -5.27
C ILE A 255 -6.88 -20.30 -4.88
N SER A 256 -8.20 -20.24 -4.99
CA SER A 256 -9.09 -21.38 -4.73
C SER A 256 -8.77 -22.54 -5.67
N TYR A 257 -8.60 -22.28 -6.97
CA TYR A 257 -8.21 -23.27 -7.97
C TYR A 257 -6.87 -23.95 -7.65
N LEU A 258 -5.84 -23.14 -7.36
CA LEU A 258 -4.50 -23.66 -7.02
C LEU A 258 -4.52 -24.51 -5.73
N ARG A 259 -5.38 -24.18 -4.78
CA ARG A 259 -5.47 -24.85 -3.49
C ARG A 259 -6.34 -26.11 -3.52
N TYR A 260 -7.50 -26.05 -4.16
CA TYR A 260 -8.54 -27.06 -3.99
C TYR A 260 -8.73 -27.95 -5.22
N GLU A 261 -8.57 -27.40 -6.44
CA GLU A 261 -8.82 -28.15 -7.65
C GLU A 261 -7.70 -29.14 -7.99
N PRO A 262 -8.03 -30.35 -8.50
CA PRO A 262 -7.02 -31.33 -8.88
C PRO A 262 -6.00 -30.81 -9.89
N ALA A 263 -6.44 -30.07 -10.92
CA ALA A 263 -5.56 -29.50 -11.93
C ALA A 263 -4.63 -28.40 -11.35
N GLY A 264 -5.10 -27.61 -10.37
CA GLY A 264 -4.26 -26.65 -9.66
C GLY A 264 -3.17 -27.33 -8.83
N LYS A 265 -3.52 -28.42 -8.14
CA LYS A 265 -2.55 -29.26 -7.40
C LYS A 265 -1.52 -29.92 -8.32
N GLU A 266 -1.96 -30.39 -9.49
CA GLU A 266 -1.05 -30.93 -10.52
C GLU A 266 -0.09 -29.86 -11.04
N LEU A 267 -0.58 -28.66 -11.35
CA LEU A 267 0.21 -27.52 -11.78
C LEU A 267 1.30 -27.15 -10.76
N LEU A 268 0.98 -27.17 -9.47
CA LEU A 268 1.92 -26.89 -8.39
C LEU A 268 2.79 -28.10 -8.01
N GLY A 269 2.45 -29.28 -8.50
CA GLY A 269 3.14 -30.55 -8.22
C GLY A 269 2.81 -31.14 -6.84
N GLY A 270 1.80 -30.62 -6.14
CA GLY A 270 1.41 -31.11 -4.81
C GLY A 270 0.27 -30.33 -4.18
N ALA A 271 -0.22 -30.85 -3.05
CA ALA A 271 -1.30 -30.23 -2.30
C ALA A 271 -0.80 -28.99 -1.52
N ILE A 272 -1.63 -27.96 -1.49
CA ILE A 272 -1.44 -26.76 -0.69
C ILE A 272 -2.26 -26.87 0.60
N SER A 273 -1.59 -26.78 1.74
CA SER A 273 -2.24 -26.84 3.06
C SER A 273 -2.80 -25.48 3.48
N HIS A 274 -2.05 -24.41 3.26
CA HIS A 274 -2.42 -23.07 3.69
C HIS A 274 -2.08 -22.02 2.62
N THR A 275 -2.82 -20.91 2.67
CA THR A 275 -2.64 -19.78 1.77
C THR A 275 -2.56 -18.48 2.55
N LEU A 276 -1.51 -17.71 2.28
CA LEU A 276 -1.24 -16.41 2.86
C LEU A 276 -1.26 -15.34 1.77
N SER A 277 -1.67 -14.13 2.09
CA SER A 277 -1.51 -13.01 1.15
C SER A 277 -0.90 -11.79 1.82
N ILE A 278 -0.06 -11.09 1.06
CA ILE A 278 0.56 -9.83 1.46
C ILE A 278 0.27 -8.76 0.41
N GLY A 279 0.06 -7.53 0.88
CA GLY A 279 -0.12 -6.38 0.01
C GLY A 279 0.53 -5.13 0.59
N PHE A 280 1.18 -4.34 -0.29
CA PHE A 280 1.86 -3.10 0.07
C PHE A 280 1.10 -1.90 -0.47
N SER A 281 0.79 -0.89 0.36
CA SER A 281 0.15 0.35 -0.06
C SER A 281 -1.22 0.11 -0.70
N GLN A 282 -1.42 0.39 -1.98
CA GLN A 282 -2.65 0.10 -2.71
C GLN A 282 -3.07 -1.37 -2.56
N SER A 283 -2.11 -2.28 -2.58
CA SER A 283 -2.36 -3.72 -2.45
C SER A 283 -2.73 -4.12 -1.01
N GLY A 284 -2.22 -3.41 -0.01
CA GLY A 284 -2.70 -3.54 1.38
C GLY A 284 -4.17 -3.09 1.50
N ARG A 285 -4.54 -1.98 0.83
CA ARG A 285 -5.94 -1.53 0.74
C ARG A 285 -6.82 -2.52 -0.02
N PHE A 286 -6.29 -3.16 -1.08
CA PHE A 286 -6.98 -4.23 -1.79
C PHE A 286 -7.34 -5.39 -0.86
N LEU A 287 -6.41 -5.88 -0.02
CA LEU A 287 -6.69 -6.96 0.92
C LEU A 287 -7.76 -6.59 1.94
N ARG A 288 -7.74 -5.35 2.44
CA ARG A 288 -8.77 -4.83 3.35
C ARG A 288 -10.14 -4.80 2.67
N ASP A 289 -10.21 -4.32 1.42
CA ASP A 289 -11.44 -4.19 0.66
C ASP A 289 -11.95 -5.56 0.18
N PHE A 290 -11.06 -6.46 -0.26
CA PHE A 290 -11.34 -7.85 -0.60
C PHE A 290 -12.06 -8.59 0.56
N THR A 291 -11.55 -8.40 1.78
CA THR A 291 -12.14 -8.97 2.98
C THR A 291 -13.49 -8.33 3.30
N ALA A 292 -13.58 -7.00 3.29
CA ALA A 292 -14.81 -6.27 3.61
C ALA A 292 -15.97 -6.57 2.65
N GLN A 293 -15.65 -6.91 1.40
CA GLN A 293 -16.64 -7.28 0.39
C GLN A 293 -16.92 -8.79 0.32
N GLY A 294 -16.36 -9.59 1.24
CA GLY A 294 -16.66 -11.02 1.39
C GLY A 294 -15.97 -11.93 0.37
N PHE A 295 -14.96 -11.47 -0.37
CA PHE A 295 -14.27 -12.27 -1.37
C PHE A 295 -13.32 -13.33 -0.79
N ASN A 296 -13.09 -13.36 0.52
CA ASN A 296 -12.31 -14.44 1.15
C ASN A 296 -13.07 -15.80 1.21
N LYS A 297 -14.24 -15.83 0.63
CA LYS A 297 -15.08 -17.01 0.44
C LYS A 297 -15.30 -17.26 -1.04
N ASP A 298 -14.95 -18.45 -1.53
CA ASP A 298 -15.19 -18.80 -2.93
C ASP A 298 -16.66 -19.21 -3.20
N GLU A 299 -17.00 -19.44 -4.45
CA GLU A 299 -18.35 -19.82 -4.86
C GLU A 299 -18.81 -21.17 -4.27
N THR A 300 -17.88 -22.00 -3.79
CA THR A 300 -18.20 -23.29 -3.14
C THR A 300 -18.29 -23.18 -1.62
N GLY A 301 -18.04 -21.98 -1.06
CA GLY A 301 -18.07 -21.70 0.37
C GLY A 301 -16.72 -21.96 1.08
N GLN A 302 -15.65 -22.23 0.35
CA GLN A 302 -14.33 -22.49 0.92
C GLN A 302 -13.55 -21.18 1.16
N ARG A 303 -12.67 -21.20 2.17
CA ARG A 303 -11.79 -20.09 2.52
C ARG A 303 -10.68 -19.94 1.48
N VAL A 304 -10.48 -18.72 0.97
CA VAL A 304 -9.43 -18.39 -0.01
C VAL A 304 -8.08 -18.22 0.68
N PHE A 305 -7.97 -17.28 1.61
CA PHE A 305 -6.77 -17.03 2.38
C PHE A 305 -6.99 -17.34 3.86
N ASP A 306 -6.03 -18.04 4.46
CA ASP A 306 -6.01 -18.30 5.90
C ASP A 306 -5.44 -17.10 6.67
N GLY A 307 -4.46 -16.40 6.08
CA GLY A 307 -3.81 -15.25 6.69
C GLY A 307 -3.52 -14.11 5.73
N LEU A 308 -3.69 -12.86 6.20
CA LEU A 308 -3.45 -11.65 5.42
C LEU A 308 -2.49 -10.69 6.16
N LEU A 309 -1.54 -10.12 5.43
CA LEU A 309 -0.67 -9.04 5.89
C LEU A 309 -0.86 -7.80 5.01
N ALA A 310 -1.64 -6.82 5.49
CA ALA A 310 -1.91 -5.56 4.81
C ALA A 310 -0.96 -4.47 5.32
N HIS A 311 0.07 -4.12 4.52
CA HIS A 311 1.06 -3.12 4.88
C HIS A 311 0.78 -1.76 4.24
N THR A 312 0.88 -0.68 5.03
CA THR A 312 0.76 0.73 4.62
C THR A 312 -0.53 1.04 3.85
N GLY A 313 -1.62 0.36 4.21
CA GLY A 313 -2.95 0.66 3.69
C GLY A 313 -3.62 1.87 4.35
N GLY A 314 -3.15 2.27 5.53
CA GLY A 314 -3.87 3.21 6.38
C GLY A 314 -5.26 2.67 6.70
N SER A 315 -6.22 3.55 6.94
CA SER A 315 -7.63 3.16 7.10
C SER A 315 -8.36 2.89 5.78
N GLY A 316 -7.70 3.13 4.63
CA GLY A 316 -8.31 3.10 3.32
C GLY A 316 -8.66 1.72 2.77
N ARG A 317 -9.53 1.73 1.75
CA ARG A 317 -9.84 0.63 0.84
C ARG A 317 -9.45 1.04 -0.58
N VAL A 318 -9.76 0.26 -1.61
CA VAL A 318 -9.44 0.61 -3.01
C VAL A 318 -10.69 1.16 -3.70
N PHE A 319 -10.56 2.28 -4.42
CA PHE A 319 -11.60 2.80 -5.29
C PHE A 319 -11.64 1.99 -6.60
N PHE A 320 -12.16 0.79 -6.53
CA PHE A 320 -12.00 -0.23 -7.55
C PHE A 320 -13.33 -0.85 -7.98
N ASN A 321 -14.03 -1.56 -7.12
CA ASN A 321 -15.28 -2.25 -7.43
C ASN A 321 -16.46 -1.30 -7.49
N GLN A 322 -16.44 -0.42 -8.47
CA GLN A 322 -17.47 0.59 -8.74
C GLN A 322 -17.53 0.90 -10.23
N ARG A 323 -18.68 1.39 -10.71
CA ARG A 323 -18.78 1.91 -12.07
C ARG A 323 -17.80 3.05 -12.27
N PHE A 324 -16.99 3.01 -13.32
CA PHE A 324 -15.89 3.93 -13.55
C PHE A 324 -14.90 4.00 -12.37
N GLY A 325 -14.61 2.87 -11.73
CA GLY A 325 -13.60 2.78 -10.69
C GLY A 325 -12.23 3.29 -11.15
N GLN A 326 -11.49 3.96 -10.26
CA GLN A 326 -10.19 4.58 -10.54
C GLN A 326 -9.15 4.13 -9.52
N PRO A 327 -8.68 2.86 -9.56
CA PRO A 327 -7.78 2.34 -8.53
C PRO A 327 -6.45 3.07 -8.47
N ASN A 328 -6.05 3.75 -9.54
CA ASN A 328 -4.79 4.48 -9.64
C ASN A 328 -4.90 5.99 -9.42
N ARG A 329 -6.10 6.53 -9.08
CA ARG A 329 -6.34 7.96 -8.87
C ARG A 329 -5.37 8.59 -7.87
N THR A 330 -5.08 7.91 -6.77
CA THR A 330 -4.16 8.36 -5.74
C THR A 330 -2.71 7.90 -5.96
N GLY A 331 -2.36 7.56 -7.20
CA GLY A 331 -1.00 7.13 -7.56
C GLY A 331 0.03 8.25 -7.59
N SER A 332 -0.39 9.47 -7.86
CA SER A 332 0.45 10.66 -7.90
C SER A 332 0.64 11.26 -6.51
N ARG A 333 1.78 11.93 -6.33
CA ARG A 333 2.13 12.58 -5.05
C ARG A 333 1.46 13.95 -4.97
N HIS A 334 0.50 14.07 -4.09
CA HIS A 334 -0.13 15.30 -3.64
C HIS A 334 -0.74 15.02 -2.28
N GLN A 335 -0.66 15.97 -1.35
CA GLN A 335 -1.23 15.79 -0.02
C GLN A 335 -2.75 15.69 -0.12
N ASP A 336 -3.30 16.76 -0.60
CA ASP A 336 -4.70 17.12 -0.48
C ASP A 336 -5.41 16.93 -1.82
N HIS A 337 -5.86 15.74 -2.11
CA HIS A 337 -6.79 15.51 -3.19
C HIS A 337 -7.89 14.54 -2.73
N ASP A 338 -9.02 14.54 -3.41
CA ASP A 338 -10.13 13.66 -3.03
C ASP A 338 -9.70 12.19 -3.05
N LYS A 339 -9.88 11.52 -1.92
CA LYS A 339 -9.46 10.13 -1.70
C LYS A 339 -10.68 9.24 -1.51
N PRO A 340 -11.29 8.76 -2.59
CA PRO A 340 -12.51 7.95 -2.51
C PRO A 340 -12.30 6.59 -1.82
N GLU A 341 -11.08 6.17 -1.59
CA GLU A 341 -10.76 4.97 -0.82
C GLU A 341 -10.89 5.13 0.70
N SER A 342 -11.02 6.34 1.22
CA SER A 342 -11.20 6.59 2.67
C SER A 342 -12.67 6.40 3.08
N VAL A 343 -13.15 5.16 3.01
CA VAL A 343 -14.56 4.78 3.23
C VAL A 343 -14.70 3.91 4.47
N PHE A 344 -15.71 4.23 5.30
CA PHE A 344 -16.11 3.36 6.41
C PHE A 344 -16.59 1.98 5.88
N PRO A 345 -16.34 0.85 6.59
CA PRO A 345 -15.66 0.72 7.88
C PRO A 345 -14.13 0.78 7.80
N PHE A 346 -13.49 1.33 8.85
CA PHE A 346 -12.03 1.47 8.94
C PHE A 346 -11.35 0.33 9.70
N SER A 347 -12.09 -0.35 10.56
CA SER A 347 -11.59 -1.35 11.51
C SER A 347 -12.16 -2.73 11.25
N THR A 348 -11.46 -3.76 11.73
CA THR A 348 -11.96 -5.12 11.88
C THR A 348 -12.92 -5.26 13.08
N ALA A 349 -12.93 -4.30 13.99
CA ALA A 349 -13.96 -4.20 15.02
C ALA A 349 -15.26 -3.66 14.42
N SER A 350 -16.40 -4.11 14.95
CA SER A 350 -17.71 -3.57 14.57
C SER A 350 -17.90 -2.21 15.22
N LEU A 351 -18.02 -1.16 14.42
CA LEU A 351 -18.14 0.23 14.87
C LEU A 351 -19.37 0.88 14.23
N THR A 352 -19.93 1.87 14.93
CA THR A 352 -20.97 2.72 14.36
C THR A 352 -20.36 4.00 13.83
N ASN A 353 -20.62 4.29 12.55
CA ASN A 353 -20.23 5.54 11.92
C ASN A 353 -21.07 6.70 12.48
N PRO A 354 -20.48 7.68 13.17
CA PRO A 354 -21.25 8.75 13.80
C PRO A 354 -21.86 9.75 12.79
N ILE A 355 -21.41 9.72 11.53
CA ILE A 355 -21.92 10.61 10.47
C ILE A 355 -23.12 9.99 9.75
N SER A 356 -23.04 8.69 9.41
CA SER A 356 -24.11 8.00 8.68
C SER A 356 -25.06 7.18 9.57
N GLY A 357 -24.66 6.83 10.79
CA GLY A 357 -25.36 5.89 11.67
C GLY A 357 -25.19 4.41 11.29
N GLU A 358 -24.43 4.11 10.24
CA GLU A 358 -24.14 2.75 9.79
C GLU A 358 -23.25 2.01 10.81
N THR A 359 -23.58 0.76 11.13
CA THR A 359 -22.71 -0.12 11.93
C THR A 359 -22.12 -1.18 11.01
N ALA A 360 -20.78 -1.24 10.93
CA ALA A 360 -20.06 -2.17 10.05
C ALA A 360 -18.67 -2.52 10.58
N SER A 361 -18.10 -3.56 9.99
CA SER A 361 -16.75 -4.08 10.22
C SER A 361 -16.11 -4.45 8.89
N LEU A 362 -14.77 -4.47 8.82
CA LEU A 362 -14.06 -5.08 7.68
C LEU A 362 -14.24 -6.61 7.64
N PHE A 363 -14.56 -7.23 8.76
CA PHE A 363 -14.91 -8.65 8.78
C PHE A 363 -16.42 -8.82 8.63
N PRO A 364 -16.88 -9.54 7.59
CA PRO A 364 -18.30 -9.86 7.42
C PRO A 364 -18.92 -10.68 8.57
N GLY A 365 -18.09 -11.28 9.44
CA GLY A 365 -18.54 -12.21 10.47
C GLY A 365 -18.80 -13.63 9.93
N ASP A 366 -18.13 -13.96 8.84
CA ASP A 366 -18.22 -15.28 8.18
C ASP A 366 -17.11 -16.21 8.73
N PRO A 367 -17.37 -17.53 8.83
CA PRO A 367 -16.33 -18.51 9.21
C PRO A 367 -15.07 -18.49 8.31
N THR A 368 -15.15 -17.89 7.13
CA THR A 368 -14.02 -17.70 6.21
C THR A 368 -13.22 -16.42 6.48
N ASP A 369 -13.60 -15.61 7.47
CA ASP A 369 -12.80 -14.43 7.85
C ASP A 369 -11.35 -14.85 8.16
N PRO A 370 -10.34 -14.17 7.60
CA PRO A 370 -8.94 -14.56 7.74
C PRO A 370 -8.35 -14.14 9.08
N LEU A 371 -7.19 -14.70 9.42
CA LEU A 371 -6.29 -14.07 10.37
C LEU A 371 -5.65 -12.85 9.71
N MET A 372 -5.81 -11.66 10.26
CA MET A 372 -5.40 -10.43 9.59
C MET A 372 -4.42 -9.61 10.42
N MET A 373 -3.29 -9.25 9.82
CA MET A 373 -2.37 -8.24 10.34
C MET A 373 -2.43 -6.98 9.49
N SER A 374 -2.68 -5.84 10.12
CA SER A 374 -2.55 -4.51 9.51
C SER A 374 -1.30 -3.82 10.05
N THR A 375 -0.35 -3.49 9.19
CA THR A 375 0.87 -2.79 9.58
C THR A 375 0.96 -1.46 8.88
N ASN A 376 1.29 -0.40 9.62
CA ASN A 376 1.43 0.93 9.08
C ASN A 376 2.75 1.56 9.51
N THR A 377 3.24 2.51 8.71
CA THR A 377 4.30 3.42 9.10
C THR A 377 3.69 4.69 9.71
N SER A 378 4.52 5.56 10.25
CA SER A 378 4.09 6.86 10.76
C SER A 378 3.46 7.73 9.67
N THR A 379 3.86 7.57 8.41
CA THR A 379 3.24 8.28 7.27
C THR A 379 1.74 8.02 7.17
N GLU A 380 1.29 6.78 7.40
CA GLU A 380 -0.13 6.43 7.29
C GLU A 380 -0.98 7.10 8.38
N TYR A 381 -0.40 7.40 9.55
CA TYR A 381 -1.10 8.17 10.58
C TYR A 381 -1.33 9.62 10.13
N TRP A 382 -0.32 10.24 9.52
CA TRP A 382 -0.39 11.63 9.03
C TRP A 382 -1.21 11.80 7.76
N GLN A 383 -1.20 10.80 6.88
CA GLN A 383 -1.71 10.99 5.51
C GLN A 383 -2.86 10.07 5.12
N LYS A 384 -3.08 8.97 5.86
CA LYS A 384 -4.05 7.91 5.51
C LYS A 384 -4.94 7.50 6.69
N GLY A 385 -4.99 8.31 7.74
CA GLY A 385 -5.86 8.10 8.89
C GLY A 385 -5.69 6.76 9.61
N ALA A 386 -4.46 6.25 9.73
CA ALA A 386 -4.23 4.90 10.25
C ALA A 386 -4.73 4.69 11.68
N SER A 387 -4.84 5.73 12.50
CA SER A 387 -5.42 5.63 13.86
C SER A 387 -6.85 5.11 13.84
N LEU A 388 -7.66 5.42 12.81
CA LEU A 388 -9.05 4.98 12.67
C LEU A 388 -9.20 3.44 12.60
N ILE A 389 -8.09 2.71 12.42
CA ILE A 389 -8.11 1.24 12.44
C ILE A 389 -8.32 0.71 13.85
N HIS A 390 -7.84 1.45 14.88
CA HIS A 390 -7.85 1.03 16.28
C HIS A 390 -8.40 2.10 17.25
N THR A 391 -8.97 3.18 16.71
CA THR A 391 -9.78 4.15 17.46
C THR A 391 -11.20 4.21 16.90
N ASP A 392 -12.13 4.77 17.68
CA ASP A 392 -13.42 5.16 17.13
C ASP A 392 -13.25 6.22 16.02
N PRO A 393 -14.24 6.40 15.12
CA PRO A 393 -14.09 7.34 14.00
C PRO A 393 -13.94 8.82 14.41
N MET A 394 -14.24 9.18 15.65
CA MET A 394 -14.08 10.55 16.19
C MET A 394 -12.79 10.72 17.02
N GLY A 395 -11.96 9.67 17.14
CA GLY A 395 -10.71 9.73 17.89
C GLY A 395 -10.89 10.00 19.38
N THR A 396 -11.96 9.46 19.98
CA THR A 396 -12.30 9.70 21.40
C THR A 396 -12.02 8.50 22.30
N ALA A 397 -11.89 7.29 21.72
CA ALA A 397 -11.64 6.05 22.43
C ALA A 397 -10.81 5.06 21.62
N ASP A 398 -9.98 4.28 22.30
CA ASP A 398 -9.36 3.09 21.75
C ASP A 398 -10.40 2.00 21.54
N VAL A 399 -10.21 1.15 20.51
CA VAL A 399 -11.15 0.10 20.14
C VAL A 399 -10.53 -1.28 20.33
N ALA A 400 -11.25 -2.17 21.01
CA ALA A 400 -10.86 -3.57 21.13
C ALA A 400 -11.02 -4.28 19.77
N LEU A 401 -9.94 -4.85 19.28
CA LEU A 401 -9.94 -5.61 18.04
C LEU A 401 -10.33 -7.07 18.28
N PRO A 402 -10.95 -7.77 17.31
CA PRO A 402 -11.26 -9.19 17.43
C PRO A 402 -9.97 -10.05 17.47
N ASP A 403 -10.07 -11.25 18.05
CA ASP A 403 -8.93 -12.15 18.29
C ASP A 403 -8.17 -12.53 17.01
N ASN A 404 -8.84 -12.57 15.88
CA ASN A 404 -8.26 -12.86 14.56
C ASN A 404 -7.65 -11.62 13.86
N SER A 405 -7.46 -10.51 14.58
CA SER A 405 -6.88 -9.27 14.05
C SER A 405 -5.74 -8.75 14.92
N ARG A 406 -4.69 -8.23 14.27
CA ARG A 406 -3.57 -7.52 14.92
C ARG A 406 -3.21 -6.27 14.12
N VAL A 407 -2.82 -5.22 14.84
CA VAL A 407 -2.43 -3.93 14.23
C VAL A 407 -1.09 -3.47 14.79
N TYR A 408 -0.22 -2.98 13.90
CA TYR A 408 1.11 -2.50 14.30
C TYR A 408 1.42 -1.14 13.65
N LEU A 409 1.88 -0.18 14.43
CA LEU A 409 2.63 0.97 13.95
C LEU A 409 4.12 0.64 14.02
N ILE A 410 4.87 0.86 12.95
CA ILE A 410 6.34 0.83 12.97
C ILE A 410 6.81 2.27 13.10
N ALA A 411 7.19 2.63 14.32
CA ALA A 411 7.41 4.01 14.74
C ALA A 411 8.57 4.69 13.99
N GLY A 412 8.40 5.99 13.70
CA GLY A 412 9.43 6.80 13.05
C GLY A 412 9.77 6.38 11.63
N THR A 413 8.92 5.60 10.94
CA THR A 413 9.18 5.16 9.56
C THR A 413 8.33 5.92 8.55
N GLN A 414 8.81 6.05 7.32
CA GLN A 414 8.03 6.55 6.19
C GLN A 414 7.50 5.41 5.32
N HIS A 415 6.53 5.72 4.45
CA HIS A 415 5.85 4.77 3.57
C HIS A 415 6.81 3.82 2.81
N ASN A 416 7.91 4.38 2.27
CA ASN A 416 9.00 3.63 1.66
C ASN A 416 10.31 4.24 2.13
N ALA A 417 11.13 3.50 2.86
CA ALA A 417 12.42 3.99 3.34
C ALA A 417 13.28 4.54 2.20
N HIS A 418 13.93 5.67 2.43
CA HIS A 418 14.87 6.22 1.48
C HIS A 418 16.19 5.42 1.53
N SER A 419 16.82 5.20 0.37
CA SER A 419 18.05 4.39 0.28
C SER A 419 19.29 5.01 0.93
N GLY A 420 19.18 6.24 1.47
CA GLY A 420 20.30 6.96 2.09
C GLY A 420 21.32 7.55 1.12
N ALA A 421 21.08 7.45 -0.20
CA ALA A 421 22.01 7.90 -1.23
C ALA A 421 21.93 9.42 -1.54
N ALA A 422 22.73 9.87 -2.49
CA ALA A 422 23.10 11.25 -2.82
C ALA A 422 21.97 12.30 -2.96
N ASP A 423 20.70 11.93 -3.11
CA ASP A 423 19.56 12.84 -3.15
C ASP A 423 18.72 12.76 -1.87
N ALA A 424 19.33 13.11 -0.74
CA ALA A 424 18.68 13.04 0.57
C ALA A 424 17.42 13.92 0.67
N LEU A 425 17.39 15.06 -0.01
CA LEU A 425 16.24 15.97 0.02
C LEU A 425 15.15 15.56 -0.98
N GLY A 426 15.52 15.19 -2.21
CA GLY A 426 14.54 14.97 -3.27
C GLY A 426 13.59 16.17 -3.43
N PRO A 427 12.27 15.94 -3.47
CA PRO A 427 11.26 17.00 -3.56
C PRO A 427 10.99 17.72 -2.22
N CYS A 428 11.64 17.29 -1.14
CA CYS A 428 11.29 17.65 0.23
C CYS A 428 12.14 18.80 0.79
N ALA A 429 11.62 19.49 1.78
CA ALA A 429 12.31 20.54 2.52
C ALA A 429 13.32 19.97 3.53
N ASN A 430 12.99 18.84 4.17
CA ASN A 430 13.88 18.14 5.09
C ASN A 430 14.51 16.91 4.40
N PRO A 431 15.70 16.44 4.87
CA PRO A 431 16.25 15.16 4.40
C PRO A 431 15.27 14.01 4.58
N ARG A 432 15.13 13.15 3.57
CA ARG A 432 14.18 12.03 3.60
C ARG A 432 14.63 10.92 4.54
N ASN A 433 13.66 10.21 5.09
CA ASN A 433 13.84 9.22 6.14
C ASN A 433 14.36 7.87 5.61
N PRO A 434 15.55 7.40 6.02
CA PRO A 434 16.08 6.09 5.65
C PRO A 434 15.63 4.96 6.58
N HIS A 435 14.89 5.25 7.65
CA HIS A 435 14.46 4.25 8.63
C HIS A 435 13.47 3.28 7.99
N SER A 436 13.79 1.99 7.98
CA SER A 436 13.05 0.97 7.23
C SER A 436 12.12 0.14 8.11
N PRO A 437 10.86 -0.03 7.73
CA PRO A 437 9.92 -0.93 8.42
C PRO A 437 10.13 -2.41 8.07
N MET A 438 10.94 -2.74 7.07
CA MET A 438 11.01 -4.09 6.50
C MET A 438 11.51 -5.18 7.47
N PRO A 439 12.44 -4.92 8.41
CA PRO A 439 12.81 -5.93 9.41
C PRO A 439 11.62 -6.43 10.25
N VAL A 440 10.73 -5.52 10.66
CA VAL A 440 9.50 -5.88 11.39
C VAL A 440 8.55 -6.69 10.50
N LEU A 441 8.41 -6.33 9.22
CA LEU A 441 7.55 -7.05 8.31
C LEU A 441 8.01 -8.51 8.08
N ARG A 442 9.33 -8.75 8.00
CA ARG A 442 9.85 -10.13 7.91
C ARG A 442 9.48 -10.95 9.14
N ALA A 443 9.63 -10.39 10.32
CA ALA A 443 9.27 -11.04 11.57
C ALA A 443 7.76 -11.30 11.67
N LEU A 444 6.94 -10.31 11.30
CA LEU A 444 5.49 -10.43 11.32
C LEU A 444 4.95 -11.41 10.25
N LEU A 445 5.58 -11.50 9.08
CA LEU A 445 5.21 -12.51 8.09
C LEU A 445 5.50 -13.93 8.63
N ALA A 446 6.65 -14.15 9.28
CA ALA A 446 6.95 -15.41 9.94
C ALA A 446 5.97 -15.70 11.09
N ALA A 447 5.58 -14.68 11.86
CA ALA A 447 4.59 -14.82 12.93
C ALA A 447 3.18 -15.11 12.40
N LEU A 448 2.80 -14.54 11.24
CA LEU A 448 1.53 -14.85 10.56
C LEU A 448 1.50 -16.32 10.10
N ASP A 449 2.61 -16.77 9.54
CA ASP A 449 2.75 -18.17 9.13
C ASP A 449 2.59 -19.15 10.31
N GLU A 450 3.25 -18.87 11.44
CA GLU A 450 3.09 -19.64 12.67
C GLU A 450 1.66 -19.60 13.21
N TRP A 451 0.99 -18.46 13.09
CA TRP A 451 -0.39 -18.32 13.53
C TRP A 451 -1.33 -19.17 12.69
N VAL A 452 -1.18 -19.11 11.37
CA VAL A 452 -2.00 -19.89 10.43
C VAL A 452 -1.75 -21.41 10.58
N VAL A 453 -0.48 -21.82 10.69
CA VAL A 453 -0.12 -23.24 10.61
C VAL A 453 -0.22 -23.94 11.96
N ASN A 454 0.22 -23.28 13.02
CA ASN A 454 0.38 -23.86 14.35
C ASN A 454 -0.61 -23.30 15.38
N GLY A 455 -1.45 -22.32 14.99
CA GLY A 455 -2.34 -21.63 15.91
C GLY A 455 -1.61 -20.78 16.95
N ARG A 456 -0.30 -20.51 16.79
CA ARG A 456 0.49 -19.70 17.71
C ARG A 456 0.26 -18.22 17.42
N PRO A 457 -0.43 -17.46 18.28
CA PRO A 457 -0.70 -16.06 18.02
C PRO A 457 0.60 -15.27 17.80
N PRO A 458 0.56 -14.23 16.94
CA PRO A 458 1.66 -13.28 16.83
C PRO A 458 1.77 -12.44 18.10
N PRO A 459 2.79 -11.58 18.22
CA PRO A 459 2.81 -10.55 19.25
C PRO A 459 1.49 -9.78 19.30
N ASP A 460 1.10 -9.31 20.48
CA ASP A 460 -0.06 -8.45 20.61
C ASP A 460 0.05 -7.19 19.76
N SER A 461 -1.10 -6.59 19.42
CA SER A 461 -1.12 -5.33 18.69
C SER A 461 -0.22 -4.29 19.36
N CYS A 462 0.64 -3.65 18.60
CA CYS A 462 1.57 -2.65 19.10
C CYS A 462 1.33 -1.33 18.36
N VAL A 463 0.46 -0.50 18.91
CA VAL A 463 0.02 0.80 18.40
C VAL A 463 0.02 1.83 19.52
N PRO A 464 0.13 3.13 19.24
CA PRO A 464 -0.11 4.16 20.24
C PRO A 464 -1.58 4.16 20.66
N LEU A 465 -1.84 4.24 21.96
CA LEU A 465 -3.18 4.24 22.53
C LEU A 465 -3.52 5.61 23.12
N LEU A 466 -4.78 5.99 23.07
CA LEU A 466 -5.31 7.18 23.76
C LEU A 466 -5.20 7.01 25.28
N ALA A 467 -5.49 5.81 25.77
CA ALA A 467 -5.41 5.48 27.21
C ALA A 467 -4.01 5.73 27.80
N ASP A 468 -2.95 5.60 26.98
CA ASP A 468 -1.55 5.79 27.39
C ASP A 468 -1.00 7.16 26.97
N SER A 469 -1.87 8.09 26.52
CA SER A 469 -1.45 9.36 25.92
C SER A 469 -0.50 9.21 24.73
N GLY A 470 -0.57 8.08 24.04
CA GLY A 470 0.24 7.75 22.88
C GLY A 470 -0.25 8.35 21.56
N LEU A 471 -1.49 8.88 21.56
CA LEU A 471 -2.10 9.57 20.42
C LEU A 471 -2.49 10.99 20.81
N VAL A 472 -2.30 11.92 19.86
CA VAL A 472 -2.69 13.31 20.01
C VAL A 472 -3.42 13.80 18.76
N THR A 473 -4.22 14.87 18.90
CA THR A 473 -4.75 15.58 17.73
C THR A 473 -3.65 16.38 17.04
N PRO A 474 -3.73 16.64 15.72
CA PRO A 474 -2.68 17.38 14.99
C PRO A 474 -2.38 18.78 15.56
N ASP A 475 -3.38 19.47 16.11
CA ASP A 475 -3.24 20.76 16.77
C ASP A 475 -2.53 20.70 18.14
N MET A 476 -2.52 19.54 18.77
CA MET A 476 -1.80 19.27 20.03
C MET A 476 -0.39 18.69 19.79
N PHE A 477 0.01 18.51 18.54
CA PHE A 477 1.32 17.96 18.19
C PHE A 477 2.41 19.00 18.40
N ALA A 478 3.13 18.90 19.51
CA ALA A 478 4.17 19.84 19.91
C ALA A 478 5.56 19.33 19.46
N PHE A 479 5.94 19.62 18.21
CA PHE A 479 7.25 19.26 17.69
C PHE A 479 8.35 20.17 18.25
N PRO A 480 9.53 19.65 18.65
CA PRO A 480 10.63 20.45 19.15
C PRO A 480 11.12 21.47 18.11
N ALA A 481 11.58 22.64 18.57
CA ALA A 481 12.05 23.73 17.71
C ALA A 481 13.43 23.41 17.12
N ILE A 482 13.49 22.41 16.23
CA ILE A 482 14.72 21.98 15.57
C ILE A 482 15.10 23.00 14.49
N PRO A 483 16.31 23.59 14.53
CA PRO A 483 16.73 24.61 13.57
C PRO A 483 16.68 24.12 12.13
N GLY A 484 16.04 24.90 11.26
CA GLY A 484 15.90 24.60 9.83
C GLY A 484 14.87 23.52 9.49
N ALA A 485 14.30 22.82 10.47
CA ALA A 485 13.24 21.86 10.22
C ALA A 485 11.93 22.56 9.82
N LYS A 486 11.29 22.05 8.78
CA LYS A 486 9.95 22.47 8.37
C LYS A 486 8.94 21.45 8.91
N VAL A 487 7.91 21.95 9.58
CA VAL A 487 6.88 21.16 10.26
C VAL A 487 5.54 21.28 9.51
N PRO A 488 4.72 20.22 9.42
CA PRO A 488 3.39 20.30 8.79
C PRO A 488 2.49 21.30 9.52
N SER A 489 1.69 22.03 8.73
CA SER A 489 0.65 22.92 9.27
C SER A 489 -0.68 22.17 9.54
N GLY A 490 -0.80 20.93 9.10
CA GLY A 490 -1.99 20.10 9.22
C GLY A 490 -1.82 18.73 8.59
N MET A 491 -2.90 17.96 8.57
CA MET A 491 -2.97 16.66 7.92
C MET A 491 -4.20 16.58 7.01
N ASN A 492 -4.28 15.53 6.19
CA ASN A 492 -5.42 15.30 5.32
C ASN A 492 -6.71 15.12 6.12
N GLU A 493 -7.74 15.85 5.74
CA GLU A 493 -9.09 15.62 6.24
C GLU A 493 -9.69 14.36 5.59
N ILE A 494 -10.39 13.57 6.37
CA ILE A 494 -11.06 12.35 5.92
C ILE A 494 -12.54 12.47 6.23
N GLY A 495 -13.38 12.44 5.19
CA GLY A 495 -14.82 12.51 5.32
C GLY A 495 -15.53 11.59 4.33
N PRO A 496 -16.84 11.33 4.52
CA PRO A 496 -17.60 10.51 3.62
C PRO A 496 -17.74 11.18 2.24
N LEU A 497 -17.38 10.47 1.19
CA LEU A 497 -17.61 10.89 -0.19
C LEU A 497 -18.90 10.24 -0.70
N ASN A 498 -19.90 11.04 -1.06
CA ASN A 498 -21.21 10.55 -1.46
C ASN A 498 -21.35 10.36 -2.98
N ASP A 499 -20.51 11.00 -3.76
CA ASP A 499 -20.50 10.90 -5.23
C ASP A 499 -19.09 10.52 -5.71
N TRP A 500 -18.93 9.27 -6.10
CA TRP A 500 -17.64 8.73 -6.53
C TRP A 500 -17.16 9.29 -7.87
N LEU A 501 -18.10 9.64 -8.74
CA LEU A 501 -17.80 10.10 -10.09
C LEU A 501 -17.46 11.60 -10.13
N ASP A 502 -18.09 12.38 -9.27
CA ASP A 502 -17.79 13.81 -9.06
C ASP A 502 -17.83 14.14 -7.56
N PRO A 503 -16.84 13.68 -6.78
CA PRO A 503 -16.81 13.86 -5.33
C PRO A 503 -16.91 15.33 -4.95
N LYS A 504 -17.75 15.61 -3.94
CA LYS A 504 -17.86 16.94 -3.34
C LYS A 504 -17.17 16.93 -1.98
N THR A 505 -16.57 18.04 -1.63
CA THR A 505 -15.95 18.22 -0.31
C THR A 505 -16.97 17.87 0.78
N PRO A 506 -16.65 16.93 1.69
CA PRO A 506 -17.51 16.61 2.83
C PRO A 506 -17.71 17.82 3.75
N THR A 507 -18.87 17.87 4.41
CA THR A 507 -19.18 18.89 5.44
C THR A 507 -18.94 18.40 6.85
N GLN A 508 -18.70 17.10 7.01
CA GLN A 508 -18.40 16.44 8.28
C GLN A 508 -17.20 15.53 8.07
N PHE A 509 -16.31 15.47 9.06
CA PHE A 509 -15.06 14.76 8.96
C PHE A 509 -14.90 13.81 10.13
N TYR A 510 -14.25 12.67 9.90
CA TYR A 510 -13.68 11.82 10.94
C TYR A 510 -12.48 12.54 11.58
N ARG A 511 -12.04 12.07 12.75
CA ARG A 511 -10.93 12.67 13.49
C ARG A 511 -9.77 11.69 13.67
N PRO A 512 -8.96 11.45 12.64
CA PRO A 512 -7.74 10.68 12.80
C PRO A 512 -6.77 11.41 13.72
N LEU A 513 -5.98 10.62 14.44
CA LEU A 513 -4.98 11.10 15.41
C LEU A 513 -3.57 10.75 14.90
N VAL A 514 -2.58 11.44 15.44
CA VAL A 514 -1.16 11.20 15.15
C VAL A 514 -0.44 10.68 16.40
N PRO A 515 0.67 9.91 16.25
CA PRO A 515 1.43 9.42 17.37
C PRO A 515 2.04 10.56 18.20
N ALA A 516 2.00 10.42 19.53
CA ALA A 516 2.72 11.31 20.43
C ALA A 516 4.24 11.10 20.29
N ILE A 517 5.01 12.15 20.58
CA ILE A 517 6.46 12.18 20.46
C ILE A 517 7.13 12.55 21.77
N ASP A 518 8.40 12.18 21.91
CA ASP A 518 9.28 12.59 23.00
C ASP A 518 9.93 13.98 22.77
N ALA A 519 10.79 14.39 23.69
CA ALA A 519 11.51 15.65 23.61
C ALA A 519 12.47 15.76 22.39
N ASP A 520 12.84 14.63 21.81
CA ASP A 520 13.67 14.56 20.60
C ASP A 520 12.84 14.64 19.31
N GLY A 521 11.51 14.55 19.41
CA GLY A 521 10.59 14.49 18.28
C GLY A 521 10.42 13.06 17.72
N ASN A 522 10.87 12.02 18.41
CA ASN A 522 10.65 10.62 18.04
C ASN A 522 9.37 10.08 18.67
N GLU A 523 8.68 9.18 17.95
CA GLU A 523 7.43 8.59 18.43
C GLU A 523 7.62 7.69 19.64
N THR A 524 6.69 7.79 20.61
CA THR A 524 6.74 7.07 21.88
C THR A 524 5.99 5.74 21.86
N GLY A 525 5.04 5.58 20.94
CA GLY A 525 4.20 4.38 20.77
C GLY A 525 4.55 3.55 19.54
N GLY A 526 3.98 2.34 19.44
CA GLY A 526 4.22 1.40 18.35
C GLY A 526 5.50 0.58 18.50
N VAL A 527 5.85 -0.16 17.45
CA VAL A 527 7.09 -0.96 17.39
C VAL A 527 8.27 -0.03 17.15
N ARG A 528 9.07 0.18 18.18
CA ARG A 528 10.25 1.06 18.15
C ARG A 528 11.50 0.24 17.86
N LEU A 529 12.00 0.33 16.62
CA LEU A 529 13.26 -0.31 16.20
C LEU A 529 14.47 0.34 16.88
N PRO A 530 15.67 -0.29 16.82
CA PRO A 530 16.87 0.25 17.45
C PRO A 530 17.21 1.70 17.08
N ASP A 531 16.87 2.14 15.83
CA ASP A 531 17.04 3.54 15.38
C ASP A 531 16.17 4.54 16.20
N ILE A 532 15.09 4.09 16.85
CA ILE A 532 14.23 4.92 17.71
C ILE A 532 14.56 4.77 19.19
N ILE A 533 15.01 3.59 19.63
CA ILE A 533 15.37 3.33 21.05
C ILE A 533 16.73 3.94 21.38
N ALA A 534 17.67 3.87 20.45
CA ALA A 534 19.00 4.47 20.55
C ALA A 534 19.22 5.42 19.37
N PRO A 535 18.54 6.59 19.34
CA PRO A 535 18.48 7.42 18.16
C PRO A 535 19.77 8.21 17.92
N LEU A 536 20.13 8.39 16.64
CA LEU A 536 21.13 9.33 16.16
C LEU A 536 20.51 10.47 15.36
N ALA A 537 19.19 10.51 15.30
CA ALA A 537 18.39 11.52 14.60
C ALA A 537 16.95 11.51 15.14
N THR A 538 16.21 12.54 14.82
CA THR A 538 14.74 12.48 14.83
C THR A 538 14.26 11.90 13.52
N TYR A 539 13.39 10.89 13.58
CA TYR A 539 12.78 10.23 12.44
C TYR A 539 11.27 10.46 12.45
N THR A 540 10.74 11.02 11.38
CA THR A 540 9.30 11.31 11.28
C THR A 540 8.65 10.57 10.13
N GLY A 541 7.33 10.35 10.20
CA GLY A 541 6.52 9.84 9.10
C GLY A 541 6.07 10.91 8.12
N TRP A 542 6.46 12.16 8.30
CA TRP A 542 6.07 13.30 7.48
C TRP A 542 7.28 14.09 6.99
N ASN A 543 7.12 14.74 5.85
CA ASN A 543 8.01 15.74 5.27
C ASN A 543 7.16 16.77 4.54
N ILE A 544 7.76 17.86 4.13
CA ILE A 544 7.10 18.98 3.47
C ILE A 544 7.71 19.19 2.10
N PHE A 545 6.89 19.48 1.08
CA PHE A 545 7.40 19.88 -0.21
C PHE A 545 8.15 21.21 -0.16
N LYS A 546 9.16 21.34 -1.02
CA LYS A 546 9.86 22.61 -1.29
C LYS A 546 9.52 23.10 -2.70
N ALA A 547 9.67 24.40 -2.92
CA ALA A 547 9.51 24.99 -4.26
C ALA A 547 10.39 24.24 -5.32
N PRO A 548 9.91 24.03 -6.56
CA PRO A 548 8.68 24.59 -7.16
C PRO A 548 7.39 23.79 -6.89
N LEU A 549 7.43 22.76 -6.04
CA LEU A 549 6.25 22.02 -5.61
C LEU A 549 5.39 22.87 -4.65
N PRO A 550 4.17 22.43 -4.28
CA PRO A 550 3.35 23.15 -3.32
C PRO A 550 4.08 23.30 -1.97
N ASP A 551 4.68 24.46 -1.74
CA ASP A 551 5.49 24.73 -0.54
C ASP A 551 4.61 24.69 0.71
N GLY A 552 5.08 24.00 1.75
CA GLY A 552 4.33 23.84 3.00
C GLY A 552 3.33 22.67 3.02
N GLU A 553 3.04 22.04 1.87
CA GLU A 553 2.18 20.86 1.80
C GLU A 553 2.96 19.59 2.22
N LEU A 554 2.28 18.64 2.84
CA LEU A 554 2.87 17.33 3.15
C LEU A 554 3.40 16.65 1.88
N ALA A 555 4.69 16.28 1.91
CA ALA A 555 5.28 15.49 0.84
C ALA A 555 4.76 14.05 0.92
N ASP A 556 3.77 13.71 0.10
CA ASP A 556 3.10 12.41 0.13
C ASP A 556 4.11 11.25 0.10
N ARG A 557 4.02 10.36 1.09
CA ARG A 557 4.84 9.15 1.30
C ARG A 557 6.28 9.38 1.76
N ASP A 558 6.72 10.62 1.99
CA ASP A 558 8.05 10.91 2.52
C ASP A 558 8.00 11.33 4.00
N GLY A 559 8.97 10.89 4.77
CA GLY A 559 9.25 11.31 6.15
C GLY A 559 10.55 12.10 6.22
N SER A 560 10.88 12.61 7.40
CA SER A 560 12.10 13.38 7.64
C SER A 560 13.11 12.62 8.51
N CYS A 561 14.40 12.84 8.23
CA CYS A 561 15.50 12.44 9.10
C CYS A 561 16.30 13.68 9.47
N LEU A 562 16.26 14.06 10.75
CA LEU A 562 16.89 15.26 11.28
C LEU A 562 18.02 14.85 12.25
N PRO A 563 19.27 14.74 11.79
CA PRO A 563 20.39 14.27 12.60
C PRO A 563 20.60 15.10 13.86
N PHE A 564 21.04 14.46 14.94
CA PHE A 564 21.52 15.16 16.13
C PHE A 564 22.89 15.78 15.87
N ALA A 565 23.19 16.87 16.55
CA ALA A 565 24.52 17.44 16.58
C ALA A 565 25.54 16.44 17.15
N ALA A 566 26.78 16.47 16.66
CA ALA A 566 27.81 15.55 17.14
C ALA A 566 28.24 15.88 18.59
N THR A 567 28.37 17.16 18.93
CA THR A 567 28.84 17.63 20.24
C THR A 567 27.90 18.68 20.85
N PRO A 568 27.98 18.93 22.17
CA PRO A 568 27.19 19.97 22.83
C PRO A 568 27.43 21.37 22.24
N GLU A 569 28.68 21.66 21.87
CA GLU A 569 29.04 22.96 21.29
C GLU A 569 28.38 23.15 19.91
N ALA A 570 28.36 22.09 19.10
CA ALA A 570 27.69 22.11 17.80
C ALA A 570 26.17 22.26 17.97
N ALA A 571 25.56 21.63 18.95
CA ALA A 571 24.14 21.77 19.27
C ALA A 571 23.83 23.23 19.69
N GLN A 572 24.63 23.79 20.61
CA GLN A 572 24.50 25.15 21.08
C GLN A 572 24.68 26.17 19.94
N GLN A 573 25.70 25.98 19.10
CA GLN A 573 25.95 26.85 17.95
C GLN A 573 24.78 26.84 16.94
N ALA A 574 24.18 25.68 16.73
CA ALA A 574 23.03 25.51 15.85
C ALA A 574 21.72 26.01 16.51
N GLY A 575 21.65 26.16 17.83
CA GLY A 575 20.42 26.40 18.58
C GLY A 575 19.52 25.16 18.63
N ASP A 576 20.07 23.94 18.52
CA ASP A 576 19.32 22.70 18.60
C ASP A 576 19.02 22.36 20.08
N PRO A 577 17.75 22.24 20.48
CA PRO A 577 17.40 21.96 21.87
C PRO A 577 17.65 20.50 22.27
N ARG A 578 17.91 19.61 21.30
CA ARG A 578 18.10 18.19 21.55
C ARG A 578 19.52 17.91 22.04
N PRO A 579 19.72 16.99 22.99
CA PRO A 579 21.05 16.55 23.38
C PRO A 579 21.85 16.02 22.18
N SER A 580 23.13 16.35 22.12
CA SER A 580 24.07 15.88 21.10
C SER A 580 24.36 14.37 21.22
N ILE A 581 24.97 13.78 20.18
CA ILE A 581 25.40 12.39 20.19
C ILE A 581 26.38 12.10 21.36
N ALA A 582 27.33 13.02 21.60
CA ALA A 582 28.32 12.88 22.68
C ALA A 582 27.68 12.96 24.08
N GLU A 583 26.58 13.68 24.27
CA GLU A 583 25.84 13.69 25.54
C GLU A 583 25.03 12.42 25.76
N ARG A 584 24.55 11.78 24.67
CA ARG A 584 23.74 10.57 24.75
C ARG A 584 24.56 9.31 24.95
N TYR A 585 25.71 9.24 24.30
CA TYR A 585 26.51 8.02 24.24
C TYR A 585 27.95 8.32 24.65
N GLN A 586 28.37 7.74 25.78
CA GLN A 586 29.71 7.93 26.29
C GLN A 586 30.81 7.56 25.27
N ASN A 587 30.53 6.55 24.44
CA ASN A 587 31.40 6.08 23.36
C ASN A 587 30.64 5.12 22.44
N ARG A 588 31.30 4.68 21.35
CA ARG A 588 30.73 3.71 20.40
C ARG A 588 30.28 2.41 21.08
N ALA A 589 31.08 1.88 22.04
CA ALA A 589 30.73 0.64 22.71
C ALA A 589 29.42 0.74 23.51
N ALA A 590 29.19 1.87 24.20
CA ALA A 590 27.95 2.14 24.91
C ALA A 590 26.74 2.22 23.93
N TYR A 591 26.91 2.89 22.80
CA TYR A 591 25.86 2.93 21.76
C TYR A 591 25.54 1.55 21.21
N VAL A 592 26.58 0.77 20.81
CA VAL A 592 26.40 -0.60 20.30
C VAL A 592 25.71 -1.49 21.32
N ALA A 593 26.02 -1.33 22.61
CA ALA A 593 25.36 -2.09 23.68
C ALA A 593 23.86 -1.76 23.76
N MET A 594 23.47 -0.48 23.64
CA MET A 594 22.06 -0.07 23.62
C MET A 594 21.33 -0.60 22.40
N VAL A 595 21.92 -0.48 21.20
CA VAL A 595 21.36 -1.04 19.96
C VAL A 595 21.15 -2.54 20.08
N LYS A 596 22.17 -3.26 20.63
CA LYS A 596 22.06 -4.70 20.84
C LYS A 596 20.95 -5.05 21.82
N ALA A 597 20.84 -4.36 22.94
CA ALA A 597 19.80 -4.61 23.93
C ALA A 597 18.40 -4.39 23.34
N ALA A 598 18.19 -3.31 22.56
CA ALA A 598 16.94 -3.04 21.88
C ALA A 598 16.62 -4.13 20.82
N ALA A 599 17.60 -4.55 20.02
CA ALA A 599 17.41 -5.59 19.02
C ALA A 599 17.10 -6.95 19.67
N ASP A 600 17.84 -7.35 20.72
CA ASP A 600 17.59 -8.60 21.47
C ASP A 600 16.18 -8.62 22.09
N ASP A 601 15.69 -7.46 22.57
CA ASP A 601 14.35 -7.34 23.13
C ASP A 601 13.28 -7.56 22.07
N LEU A 602 13.41 -6.95 20.89
CA LEU A 602 12.49 -7.15 19.77
C LEU A 602 12.51 -8.60 19.26
N VAL A 603 13.67 -9.28 19.28
CA VAL A 603 13.73 -10.71 18.95
C VAL A 603 12.93 -11.55 19.96
N ARG A 604 13.07 -11.27 21.27
CA ARG A 604 12.27 -11.95 22.30
C ARG A 604 10.77 -11.73 22.12
N GLN A 605 10.38 -10.52 21.69
CA GLN A 605 9.00 -10.17 21.37
C GLN A 605 8.53 -10.72 20.03
N ARG A 606 9.38 -11.35 19.22
CA ARG A 606 9.08 -11.84 17.86
C ARG A 606 8.71 -10.71 16.88
N LEU A 607 9.22 -9.50 17.12
CA LEU A 607 9.07 -8.31 16.27
C LEU A 607 10.30 -8.03 15.40
N LEU A 608 11.36 -8.83 15.58
CA LEU A 608 12.59 -8.77 14.78
C LEU A 608 13.16 -10.18 14.62
N LEU A 609 13.71 -10.49 13.44
CA LEU A 609 14.41 -11.75 13.21
C LEU A 609 15.85 -11.66 13.75
N PRO A 610 16.49 -12.80 14.19
CA PRO A 610 17.86 -12.79 14.69
C PRO A 610 18.91 -12.25 13.70
N GLU A 611 18.73 -12.54 12.42
CA GLU A 611 19.58 -12.01 11.35
C GLU A 611 19.47 -10.50 11.20
N ASP A 612 18.28 -9.94 11.34
CA ASP A 612 18.04 -8.49 11.31
C ASP A 612 18.64 -7.82 12.56
N ALA A 613 18.55 -8.46 13.73
CA ALA A 613 19.19 -7.97 14.96
C ALA A 613 20.72 -7.91 14.81
N THR A 614 21.31 -8.93 14.18
CA THR A 614 22.74 -8.94 13.85
C THR A 614 23.11 -7.78 12.92
N ALA A 615 22.33 -7.54 11.88
CA ALA A 615 22.54 -6.44 10.94
C ALA A 615 22.49 -5.06 11.62
N TYR A 616 21.57 -4.86 12.58
CA TYR A 616 21.51 -3.63 13.39
C TYR A 616 22.79 -3.42 14.21
N VAL A 617 23.29 -4.46 14.86
CA VAL A 617 24.52 -4.40 15.67
C VAL A 617 25.74 -4.10 14.78
N ASP A 618 25.84 -4.72 13.62
CA ASP A 618 26.97 -4.50 12.69
C ASP A 618 26.91 -3.10 12.08
N LYS A 619 25.71 -2.58 11.73
CA LYS A 619 25.51 -1.18 11.32
C LYS A 619 25.98 -0.22 12.44
N ALA A 620 25.64 -0.49 13.69
CA ALA A 620 26.02 0.35 14.83
C ALA A 620 27.53 0.37 15.06
N LYS A 621 28.22 -0.77 14.92
CA LYS A 621 29.69 -0.84 15.00
C LYS A 621 30.38 -0.04 13.90
N ALA A 622 29.78 0.03 12.72
CA ALA A 622 30.34 0.71 11.55
C ALA A 622 29.96 2.19 11.45
N ASP A 623 29.11 2.73 12.35
CA ASP A 623 28.57 4.08 12.22
C ASP A 623 29.69 5.14 12.41
N PRO A 624 29.97 6.00 11.41
CA PRO A 624 31.06 6.96 11.48
C PRO A 624 30.80 8.15 12.41
N ARG A 625 29.54 8.39 12.81
CA ARG A 625 29.14 9.52 13.67
C ARG A 625 29.60 9.35 15.12
N LEU A 626 29.90 8.13 15.51
CA LEU A 626 30.43 7.81 16.84
C LEU A 626 31.97 7.75 16.74
N GLY A 627 32.65 8.55 17.48
CA GLY A 627 34.12 8.54 17.55
C GLY A 627 34.70 7.14 17.79
N ALA A 628 36.01 6.97 17.64
CA ALA A 628 36.68 5.70 17.84
C ALA A 628 36.55 5.19 19.28
#